data_686e1bbc65c7b1ece239e1209425a850
#
_entry.id   686e1bbc65c7b1ece239e1209425a850
#
_cell.length_a   1.000
_cell.length_b   1.000
_cell.length_c   1.000
_cell.angle_alpha   90.00
_cell.angle_beta   90.00
_cell.angle_gamma   90.00
#
_symmetry.space_group_name_H-M   'P 1'
#
loop_
_entity.id
_entity.type
_entity.pdbx_description
1 polymer ?
#
loop_
_entity_poly.entity_id
_entity_poly.type
_entity_poly.pdbx_seq_one_letter_code
_entity_poly.pdbx_strand_id
1 'polypeptide(L)'
;MKISDLLSYGQENAVPLRHLEKMANRPGRVVRRMIEAERRAGTVIASDNQHGYWLTDDPAEAERFSRSMEHRAREILRTARAIKEAAGID
;
A
#
# COMPACT_ATOMS: atom_id res chain seq x y z
N MET A 1 -7.13 -9.66 -14.93
CA MET A 1 -7.88 -8.76 -14.03
C MET A 1 -6.89 -7.97 -13.19
N LYS A 2 -7.15 -6.69 -13.00
CA LYS A 2 -6.39 -5.81 -12.10
C LYS A 2 -7.17 -5.63 -10.81
N ILE A 3 -6.45 -5.43 -9.70
CA ILE A 3 -7.12 -5.13 -8.44
C ILE A 3 -7.88 -3.80 -8.54
N SER A 4 -7.35 -2.83 -9.28
CA SER A 4 -8.03 -1.55 -9.49
C SER A 4 -9.41 -1.71 -10.13
N ASP A 5 -9.67 -2.80 -10.87
CA ASP A 5 -11.00 -3.08 -11.42
C ASP A 5 -12.03 -3.36 -10.34
N LEU A 6 -11.57 -3.71 -9.14
CA LEU A 6 -12.42 -4.03 -7.98
C LEU A 6 -12.59 -2.85 -7.04
N LEU A 7 -11.91 -1.74 -7.29
CA LEU A 7 -11.87 -0.58 -6.40
C LEU A 7 -12.70 0.57 -6.95
N SER A 8 -13.14 1.44 -6.04
CA SER A 8 -13.86 2.66 -6.37
C SER A 8 -13.07 3.86 -5.84
N TYR A 9 -13.44 5.04 -6.31
CA TYR A 9 -12.83 6.28 -5.84
C TYR A 9 -13.38 6.69 -4.49
N GLY A 10 -12.49 7.21 -3.65
CA GLY A 10 -12.82 7.76 -2.36
C GLY A 10 -12.66 6.79 -1.20
N GLN A 11 -12.17 7.33 -0.07
CA GLN A 11 -11.94 6.54 1.15
C GLN A 11 -13.22 5.90 1.68
N GLU A 12 -14.35 6.57 1.50
CA GLU A 12 -15.67 6.06 1.91
C GLU A 12 -16.06 4.78 1.17
N ASN A 13 -15.42 4.52 0.04
CA ASN A 13 -15.65 3.32 -0.76
C ASN A 13 -14.52 2.31 -0.65
N ALA A 14 -13.65 2.45 0.37
CA ALA A 14 -12.51 1.58 0.55
C ALA A 14 -12.91 0.13 0.74
N VAL A 15 -12.10 -0.79 0.22
CA VAL A 15 -12.33 -2.23 0.30
C VAL A 15 -11.23 -2.85 1.14
N PRO A 16 -11.57 -3.52 2.25
CA PRO A 16 -10.59 -4.22 3.08
C PRO A 16 -9.90 -5.35 2.32
N LEU A 17 -8.67 -5.65 2.72
CA LEU A 17 -7.89 -6.72 2.08
C LEU A 17 -8.63 -8.04 2.02
N ARG A 18 -9.31 -8.43 3.11
CA ARG A 18 -10.05 -9.70 3.15
C ARG A 18 -11.15 -9.79 2.10
N HIS A 19 -11.77 -8.65 1.76
CA HIS A 19 -12.78 -8.62 0.69
C HIS A 19 -12.12 -8.74 -0.67
N LEU A 20 -10.97 -8.09 -0.86
CA LEU A 20 -10.21 -8.22 -2.11
C LEU A 20 -9.73 -9.64 -2.34
N GLU A 21 -9.33 -10.33 -1.27
CA GLU A 21 -8.94 -11.75 -1.36
C GLU A 21 -10.08 -12.60 -1.93
N LYS A 22 -11.29 -12.38 -1.44
CA LYS A 22 -12.47 -13.11 -1.92
C LYS A 22 -12.82 -12.72 -3.34
N MET A 23 -12.85 -11.43 -3.63
CA MET A 23 -13.22 -10.93 -4.95
C MET A 23 -12.24 -11.35 -6.04
N ALA A 24 -10.95 -11.37 -5.72
CA ALA A 24 -9.90 -11.75 -6.65
C ALA A 24 -9.62 -13.25 -6.64
N ASN A 25 -10.12 -13.97 -5.65
CA ASN A 25 -9.83 -15.38 -5.42
C ASN A 25 -8.31 -15.63 -5.34
N ARG A 26 -7.64 -14.82 -4.53
CA ARG A 26 -6.18 -14.86 -4.34
C ARG A 26 -5.85 -14.64 -2.87
N PRO A 27 -4.77 -15.24 -2.35
CA PRO A 27 -4.32 -14.94 -0.99
C PRO A 27 -3.84 -13.50 -0.86
N GLY A 28 -3.92 -12.95 0.36
CA GLY A 28 -3.61 -11.55 0.62
C GLY A 28 -2.22 -11.11 0.16
N ARG A 29 -1.21 -11.97 0.30
CA ARG A 29 0.15 -11.63 -0.15
C ARG A 29 0.21 -11.42 -1.67
N VAL A 30 -0.59 -12.18 -2.43
CA VAL A 30 -0.66 -12.04 -3.89
C VAL A 30 -1.40 -10.76 -4.25
N VAL A 31 -2.52 -10.48 -3.57
CA VAL A 31 -3.26 -9.23 -3.76
C VAL A 31 -2.36 -8.03 -3.49
N ARG A 32 -1.58 -8.04 -2.40
CA ARG A 32 -0.64 -6.96 -2.09
C ARG A 32 0.42 -6.77 -3.18
N ARG A 33 0.95 -7.85 -3.73
CA ARG A 33 1.92 -7.78 -4.85
C ARG A 33 1.28 -7.16 -6.09
N MET A 34 0.04 -7.55 -6.38
CA MET A 34 -0.69 -6.99 -7.51
C MET A 34 -0.91 -5.49 -7.34
N ILE A 35 -1.30 -5.07 -6.13
CA ILE A 35 -1.47 -3.65 -5.81
C ILE A 35 -0.15 -2.89 -6.00
N GLU A 36 0.95 -3.43 -5.50
CA GLU A 36 2.27 -2.81 -5.67
C GLU A 36 2.63 -2.64 -7.15
N ALA A 37 2.42 -3.68 -7.94
CA ALA A 37 2.71 -3.65 -9.37
C ALA A 37 1.86 -2.59 -10.07
N GLU A 38 0.58 -2.49 -9.72
CA GLU A 38 -0.33 -1.50 -10.31
C GLU A 38 0.06 -0.07 -9.90
N ARG A 39 0.46 0.13 -8.64
CA ARG A 39 0.97 1.42 -8.17
C ARG A 39 2.21 1.84 -8.95
N ARG A 40 3.16 0.93 -9.16
CA ARG A 40 4.38 1.20 -9.92
C ARG A 40 4.08 1.49 -11.39
N ALA A 41 3.01 0.91 -11.92
CA ALA A 41 2.56 1.18 -13.28
C ALA A 41 1.78 2.48 -13.43
N GLY A 42 1.52 3.19 -12.31
CA GLY A 42 0.90 4.51 -12.34
C GLY A 42 -0.53 4.60 -11.83
N THR A 43 -1.09 3.52 -11.31
CA THR A 43 -2.43 3.56 -10.71
C THR A 43 -2.33 4.04 -9.27
N VAL A 44 -3.04 5.10 -8.92
CA VAL A 44 -2.98 5.64 -7.56
C VAL A 44 -3.98 4.93 -6.67
N ILE A 45 -3.50 3.89 -5.99
CA ILE A 45 -4.28 3.13 -5.02
C ILE A 45 -3.83 3.55 -3.63
N ALA A 46 -4.68 4.27 -2.91
CA ALA A 46 -4.44 4.66 -1.54
C ALA A 46 -4.91 3.55 -0.59
N SER A 47 -4.39 3.57 0.63
CA SER A 47 -4.82 2.61 1.65
C SER A 47 -4.56 3.13 3.05
N ASP A 48 -5.31 2.61 4.01
CA ASP A 48 -5.02 2.79 5.44
C ASP A 48 -5.42 1.53 6.21
N ASN A 49 -5.07 1.49 7.49
CA ASN A 49 -5.32 0.31 8.33
C ASN A 49 -6.80 0.17 8.75
N GLN A 50 -7.57 1.25 8.69
CA GLN A 50 -8.95 1.25 9.14
C GLN A 50 -9.94 0.93 8.04
N HIS A 51 -9.69 1.41 6.83
CA HIS A 51 -10.67 1.38 5.74
C HIS A 51 -10.33 0.36 4.66
N GLY A 52 -9.05 0.18 4.36
CA GLY A 52 -8.60 -0.69 3.29
C GLY A 52 -8.05 0.09 2.10
N TYR A 53 -8.45 -0.29 0.89
CA TYR A 53 -7.88 0.22 -0.36
C TYR A 53 -8.92 0.96 -1.18
N TRP A 54 -8.53 2.05 -1.81
CA TRP A 54 -9.40 2.81 -2.70
C TRP A 54 -8.59 3.54 -3.77
N LEU A 55 -9.27 3.93 -4.84
CA LEU A 55 -8.65 4.75 -5.88
C LEU A 55 -8.75 6.23 -5.50
N THR A 56 -7.76 7.02 -5.84
CA THR A 56 -7.85 8.47 -5.66
C THR A 56 -7.33 9.21 -6.90
N ASP A 57 -8.02 10.28 -7.25
CA ASP A 57 -7.60 11.24 -8.26
C ASP A 57 -7.29 12.60 -7.65
N ASP A 58 -7.32 12.70 -6.32
CA ASP A 58 -6.98 13.91 -5.58
C ASP A 58 -5.47 13.99 -5.37
N PRO A 59 -4.77 14.95 -6.00
CA PRO A 59 -3.32 15.07 -5.83
C PRO A 59 -2.88 15.29 -4.38
N ALA A 60 -3.68 16.00 -3.58
CA ALA A 60 -3.36 16.24 -2.17
C ALA A 60 -3.41 14.94 -1.37
N GLU A 61 -4.40 14.09 -1.62
CA GLU A 61 -4.50 12.79 -0.97
C GLU A 61 -3.37 11.86 -1.41
N ALA A 62 -3.07 11.84 -2.70
CA ALA A 62 -1.95 11.06 -3.23
C ALA A 62 -0.63 11.48 -2.59
N GLU A 63 -0.41 12.78 -2.41
CA GLU A 63 0.79 13.29 -1.77
C GLU A 63 0.89 12.87 -0.30
N ARG A 64 -0.21 13.00 0.45
CA ARG A 64 -0.22 12.57 1.86
C ARG A 64 0.07 11.08 1.98
N PHE A 65 -0.51 10.27 1.11
CA PHE A 65 -0.28 8.83 1.11
C PHE A 65 1.19 8.51 0.79
N SER A 66 1.74 9.14 -0.24
CA SER A 66 3.15 8.98 -0.62
C SER A 66 4.09 9.34 0.53
N ARG A 67 3.85 10.47 1.21
CA ARG A 67 4.66 10.89 2.36
C ARG A 67 4.59 9.88 3.51
N SER A 68 3.43 9.29 3.73
CA SER A 68 3.26 8.26 4.75
C SER A 68 4.12 7.04 4.45
N MET A 69 4.15 6.62 3.19
CA MET A 69 5.02 5.51 2.76
C MET A 69 6.50 5.84 2.93
N GLU A 70 6.90 7.04 2.53
CA GLU A 70 8.28 7.50 2.69
C GLU A 70 8.70 7.52 4.16
N HIS A 71 7.81 7.99 5.04
CA HIS A 71 8.09 8.01 6.47
C HIS A 71 8.32 6.59 7.00
N ARG A 72 7.47 5.63 6.62
CA ARG A 72 7.64 4.23 7.04
C ARG A 72 8.95 3.64 6.51
N ALA A 73 9.30 3.96 5.28
CA ALA A 73 10.55 3.50 4.68
C ALA A 73 11.76 4.02 5.45
N ARG A 74 11.75 5.30 5.83
CA ARG A 74 12.84 5.90 6.62
C ARG A 74 12.96 5.25 8.00
N GLU A 75 11.83 4.93 8.63
CA GLU A 75 11.82 4.28 9.95
C GLU A 75 12.36 2.85 9.86
N ILE A 76 12.03 2.13 8.80
CA ILE A 76 12.57 0.79 8.57
C ILE A 76 14.08 0.85 8.37
N LEU A 77 14.56 1.81 7.58
CA LEU A 77 16.00 2.00 7.37
C LEU A 77 16.74 2.35 8.65
N ARG A 78 16.15 3.19 9.49
CA ARG A 78 16.72 3.53 10.81
C ARG A 78 16.90 2.28 11.66
N THR A 79 15.88 1.44 11.73
CA THR A 79 15.93 0.18 12.49
C THR A 79 16.99 -0.76 11.92
N ALA A 80 17.06 -0.88 10.59
CA ALA A 80 18.07 -1.72 9.95
C ALA A 80 19.50 -1.27 10.29
N ARG A 81 19.73 0.03 10.31
CA ARG A 81 21.03 0.60 10.68
C ARG A 81 21.38 0.31 12.14
N ALA A 82 20.40 0.45 13.04
CA ALA A 82 20.60 0.14 14.45
C ALA A 82 20.97 -1.32 14.67
N ILE A 83 20.33 -2.23 13.93
CA ILE A 83 20.65 -3.66 13.99
C ILE A 83 22.08 -3.92 13.52
N LYS A 84 22.47 -3.32 12.41
CA LYS A 84 23.83 -3.47 11.89
C LYS A 84 24.89 -2.97 12.89
N GLU A 85 24.66 -1.81 13.47
CA GLU A 85 25.57 -1.26 14.47
C GLU A 85 25.66 -2.16 15.70
N ALA A 86 24.53 -2.63 16.22
CA ALA A 86 24.51 -3.51 17.38
C ALA A 86 25.18 -4.84 17.10
N ALA A 87 25.07 -5.36 15.88
CA ALA A 87 25.68 -6.63 15.47
C ALA A 87 27.14 -6.49 15.02
N GLY A 88 27.66 -5.27 14.91
CA GLY A 88 29.02 -5.03 14.44
C GLY A 88 29.24 -5.34 12.97
N ILE A 89 28.21 -5.19 12.14
CA ILE A 89 28.30 -5.42 10.69
C ILE A 89 28.06 -4.11 9.92
N ASP A 90 28.57 -4.05 8.71
CA ASP A 90 28.43 -2.86 7.86
C ASP A 90 27.23 -2.92 6.92
#